data_4012aa525a07ffc002796451c95f2a3d
#
_entry.id   4012aa525a07ffc002796451c95f2a3d
#
_cell.length_a   1.000
_cell.length_b   1.000
_cell.length_c   1.000
_cell.angle_alpha   90.00
_cell.angle_beta   90.00
_cell.angle_gamma   90.00
#
_symmetry.space_group_name_H-M   'P 1'
#
loop_
_entity.id
_entity.type
_entity.pdbx_description
1 polymer ?
#
loop_
_entity_poly.entity_id
_entity_poly.type
_entity_poly.pdbx_seq_one_letter_code
_entity_poly.pdbx_strand_id
1 'polypeptide(L)'
;MKYPVSLLIRLLEINPSSYYKWLKRKDTPNQYERFRIELTSILKQKSQQHKTWGYHRLATAVRRESNLVFSDLLAHKCCKEAGIRSKARPYHYRKAGEEHIRFPNSVKGRWNACEPMSLVVSDMT
;
A
#
# COMPACT_ATOMS: atom_id res chain seq x y z
N MET A 1 -33.42 -19.07 -25.42
CA MET A 1 -34.50 -19.45 -24.46
C MET A 1 -34.11 -18.97 -23.07
N LYS A 2 -34.92 -18.16 -22.40
CA LYS A 2 -34.65 -17.77 -20.99
C LYS A 2 -35.53 -18.64 -20.09
N TYR A 3 -34.92 -19.46 -19.28
CA TYR A 3 -35.60 -20.27 -18.29
C TYR A 3 -36.16 -19.39 -17.15
N PRO A 4 -37.34 -19.69 -16.60
CA PRO A 4 -37.87 -18.95 -15.48
C PRO A 4 -37.00 -19.13 -14.23
N VAL A 5 -36.82 -18.04 -13.50
CA VAL A 5 -35.94 -18.02 -12.31
C VAL A 5 -36.38 -19.04 -11.25
N SER A 6 -37.68 -19.26 -11.11
CA SER A 6 -38.25 -20.25 -10.20
C SER A 6 -37.78 -21.68 -10.48
N LEU A 7 -37.68 -22.04 -11.76
CA LEU A 7 -37.19 -23.36 -12.18
C LEU A 7 -35.68 -23.51 -11.86
N LEU A 8 -34.88 -22.46 -12.08
CA LEU A 8 -33.47 -22.48 -11.77
C LEU A 8 -33.22 -22.59 -10.27
N ILE A 9 -33.97 -21.85 -9.44
CA ILE A 9 -33.91 -21.89 -7.98
C ILE A 9 -34.20 -23.31 -7.48
N ARG A 10 -35.21 -23.94 -8.04
CA ARG A 10 -35.60 -25.32 -7.69
C ARG A 10 -34.56 -26.35 -8.10
N LEU A 11 -34.00 -26.21 -9.31
CA LEU A 11 -33.00 -27.13 -9.85
C LEU A 11 -31.67 -27.03 -9.07
N LEU A 12 -31.30 -25.84 -8.58
CA LEU A 12 -30.11 -25.59 -7.78
C LEU A 12 -30.33 -25.77 -6.28
N GLU A 13 -31.51 -26.20 -5.86
CA GLU A 13 -31.87 -26.39 -4.44
C GLU A 13 -31.64 -25.14 -3.56
N ILE A 14 -31.71 -23.96 -4.14
CA ILE A 14 -31.53 -22.69 -3.43
C ILE A 14 -32.84 -22.29 -2.75
N ASN A 15 -32.76 -21.84 -1.48
CA ASN A 15 -33.91 -21.27 -0.81
C ASN A 15 -34.39 -19.99 -1.52
N PRO A 16 -35.64 -19.94 -2.01
CA PRO A 16 -36.18 -18.76 -2.73
C PRO A 16 -36.08 -17.47 -1.94
N SER A 17 -36.33 -17.50 -0.63
CA SER A 17 -36.21 -16.33 0.24
C SER A 17 -34.79 -15.77 0.29
N SER A 18 -33.79 -16.64 0.29
CA SER A 18 -32.37 -16.24 0.27
C SER A 18 -32.02 -15.57 -1.05
N TYR A 19 -32.49 -16.13 -2.17
CA TYR A 19 -32.26 -15.56 -3.49
C TYR A 19 -32.84 -14.16 -3.63
N TYR A 20 -34.14 -13.97 -3.26
CA TYR A 20 -34.78 -12.67 -3.36
C TYR A 20 -34.23 -11.64 -2.37
N LYS A 21 -33.80 -12.06 -1.17
CA LYS A 21 -33.08 -11.19 -0.23
C LYS A 21 -31.72 -10.75 -0.78
N TRP A 22 -31.00 -11.66 -1.44
CA TRP A 22 -29.74 -11.32 -2.12
C TRP A 22 -30.00 -10.36 -3.28
N LEU A 23 -31.00 -10.63 -4.13
CA LEU A 23 -31.35 -9.78 -5.27
C LEU A 23 -31.66 -8.34 -4.85
N LYS A 24 -32.42 -8.15 -3.75
CA LYS A 24 -32.71 -6.81 -3.20
C LYS A 24 -31.46 -6.07 -2.70
N ARG A 25 -30.46 -6.79 -2.23
CA ARG A 25 -29.23 -6.21 -1.67
C ARG A 25 -28.10 -6.08 -2.68
N LYS A 26 -28.21 -6.71 -3.82
CA LYS A 26 -27.15 -6.79 -4.83
C LYS A 26 -26.61 -5.42 -5.23
N ASP A 27 -27.48 -4.45 -5.40
CA ASP A 27 -27.14 -3.12 -5.90
C ASP A 27 -26.99 -2.07 -4.77
N THR A 28 -27.20 -2.47 -3.51
CA THR A 28 -27.04 -1.58 -2.36
C THR A 28 -25.78 -1.95 -1.59
N PRO A 29 -24.74 -1.09 -1.59
CA PRO A 29 -23.52 -1.36 -0.83
C PRO A 29 -23.85 -1.43 0.66
N ASN A 30 -23.31 -2.43 1.34
CA ASN A 30 -23.44 -2.57 2.79
C ASN A 30 -22.60 -1.48 3.51
N GLN A 31 -22.77 -1.34 4.82
CA GLN A 31 -22.07 -0.33 5.61
C GLN A 31 -20.53 -0.41 5.45
N TYR A 32 -19.99 -1.62 5.41
CA TYR A 32 -18.54 -1.83 5.22
C TYR A 32 -18.09 -1.42 3.81
N GLU A 33 -18.86 -1.70 2.78
CA GLU A 33 -18.57 -1.29 1.41
C GLU A 33 -18.65 0.23 1.24
N ARG A 34 -19.63 0.88 1.86
CA ARG A 34 -19.72 2.35 1.90
C ARG A 34 -18.49 2.96 2.54
N PHE A 35 -18.08 2.43 3.69
CA PHE A 35 -16.87 2.86 4.37
C PHE A 35 -15.62 2.67 3.50
N ARG A 36 -15.49 1.53 2.79
CA ARG A 36 -14.38 1.30 1.86
C ARG A 36 -14.36 2.30 0.71
N ILE A 37 -15.50 2.61 0.13
CA ILE A 37 -15.61 3.59 -0.96
C ILE A 37 -15.16 4.96 -0.47
N GLU A 38 -15.65 5.39 0.69
CA GLU A 38 -15.26 6.65 1.33
C GLU A 38 -13.77 6.70 1.63
N LEU A 39 -13.23 5.68 2.31
CA LEU A 39 -11.82 5.57 2.62
C LEU A 39 -10.95 5.61 1.36
N THR A 40 -11.38 4.91 0.30
CA THR A 40 -10.66 4.89 -0.98
C THR A 40 -10.61 6.28 -1.62
N SER A 41 -11.70 7.06 -1.56
CA SER A 41 -11.75 8.42 -2.08
C SER A 41 -10.78 9.35 -1.33
N ILE A 42 -10.75 9.27 0.00
CA ILE A 42 -9.85 10.04 0.86
C ILE A 42 -8.39 9.68 0.57
N LEU A 43 -8.06 8.39 0.52
CA LEU A 43 -6.71 7.91 0.20
C LEU A 43 -6.26 8.36 -1.19
N LYS A 44 -7.14 8.36 -2.17
CA LYS A 44 -6.86 8.84 -3.53
C LYS A 44 -6.54 10.33 -3.54
N GLN A 45 -7.33 11.14 -2.86
CA GLN A 45 -7.10 12.58 -2.72
C GLN A 45 -5.74 12.87 -2.05
N LYS A 46 -5.43 12.17 -0.94
CA LYS A 46 -4.13 12.30 -0.27
C LYS A 46 -2.96 11.86 -1.13
N SER A 47 -3.11 10.80 -1.90
CA SER A 47 -2.04 10.33 -2.79
C SER A 47 -1.74 11.30 -3.93
N GLN A 48 -2.72 12.08 -4.37
CA GLN A 48 -2.51 13.14 -5.35
C GLN A 48 -1.68 14.30 -4.78
N GLN A 49 -1.88 14.63 -3.50
CA GLN A 49 -1.09 15.64 -2.78
C GLN A 49 0.34 15.16 -2.52
N HIS A 50 0.50 13.87 -2.19
CA HIS A 50 1.76 13.26 -1.77
C HIS A 50 2.13 12.05 -2.63
N LYS A 51 2.53 12.28 -3.85
CA LYS A 51 2.79 11.25 -4.88
C LYS A 51 3.86 10.20 -4.50
N THR A 52 4.76 10.54 -3.58
CA THR A 52 5.84 9.66 -3.12
C THR A 52 5.48 8.81 -1.90
N TRP A 53 4.31 9.05 -1.28
CA TRP A 53 3.91 8.32 -0.08
C TRP A 53 3.37 6.94 -0.41
N GLY A 54 3.81 5.94 0.35
CA GLY A 54 3.23 4.61 0.34
C GLY A 54 1.97 4.53 1.22
N TYR A 55 1.24 3.43 1.12
CA TYR A 55 -0.03 3.24 1.82
C TYR A 55 0.05 3.40 3.35
N HIS A 56 1.15 2.99 4.00
CA HIS A 56 1.35 3.19 5.44
C HIS A 56 1.35 4.68 5.83
N ARG A 57 2.11 5.50 5.10
CA ARG A 57 2.16 6.95 5.33
C ARG A 57 0.81 7.61 5.06
N LEU A 58 0.15 7.23 3.96
CA LEU A 58 -1.19 7.70 3.64
C LEU A 58 -2.19 7.32 4.72
N ALA A 59 -2.18 6.06 5.19
CA ALA A 59 -3.07 5.59 6.25
C ALA A 59 -2.86 6.36 7.57
N THR A 60 -1.60 6.58 7.95
CA THR A 60 -1.27 7.34 9.18
C THR A 60 -1.75 8.79 9.09
N ALA A 61 -1.56 9.44 7.94
CA ALA A 61 -2.02 10.81 7.72
C ALA A 61 -3.55 10.91 7.78
N VAL A 62 -4.26 10.00 7.12
CA VAL A 62 -5.73 9.97 7.11
C VAL A 62 -6.27 9.74 8.53
N ARG A 63 -5.70 8.81 9.31
CA ARG A 63 -6.12 8.58 10.71
C ARG A 63 -5.97 9.83 11.57
N ARG A 64 -4.88 10.57 11.39
CA ARG A 64 -4.62 11.81 12.15
C ARG A 64 -5.57 12.95 11.81
N GLU A 65 -5.95 13.07 10.55
CA GLU A 65 -6.77 14.17 10.06
C GLU A 65 -8.29 13.92 10.19
N SER A 66 -8.72 12.68 9.99
CA SER A 66 -10.15 12.33 9.93
C SER A 66 -10.65 11.55 11.14
N ASN A 67 -9.79 11.20 12.10
CA ASN A 67 -10.12 10.34 13.25
C ASN A 67 -10.76 8.98 12.86
N LEU A 68 -10.63 8.55 11.61
CA LEU A 68 -11.15 7.28 11.13
C LEU A 68 -10.32 6.11 11.67
N VAL A 69 -11.00 5.09 12.19
CA VAL A 69 -10.35 3.88 12.71
C VAL A 69 -10.40 2.79 11.64
N PHE A 70 -9.26 2.39 11.11
CA PHE A 70 -9.12 1.31 10.13
C PHE A 70 -7.72 0.69 10.20
N SER A 71 -7.60 -0.55 9.74
CA SER A 71 -6.32 -1.28 9.71
C SER A 71 -5.47 -0.92 8.50
N ASP A 72 -4.15 -1.13 8.60
CA ASP A 72 -3.23 -0.96 7.47
C ASP A 72 -3.53 -1.94 6.32
N LEU A 73 -4.02 -3.15 6.66
CA LEU A 73 -4.45 -4.12 5.65
C LEU A 73 -5.62 -3.59 4.81
N LEU A 74 -6.58 -2.92 5.45
CA LEU A 74 -7.70 -2.30 4.72
C LEU A 74 -7.20 -1.17 3.83
N ALA A 75 -6.34 -0.29 4.35
CA ALA A 75 -5.72 0.77 3.56
C ALA A 75 -4.95 0.22 2.35
N HIS A 76 -4.17 -0.85 2.54
CA HIS A 76 -3.45 -1.52 1.45
C HIS A 76 -4.39 -2.06 0.37
N LYS A 77 -5.49 -2.74 0.77
CA LYS A 77 -6.51 -3.24 -0.16
C LYS A 77 -7.14 -2.10 -0.96
N CYS A 78 -7.56 -1.03 -0.28
CA CYS A 78 -8.14 0.16 -0.93
C CYS A 78 -7.15 0.82 -1.91
N CYS A 79 -5.89 0.97 -1.51
CA CYS A 79 -4.85 1.53 -2.39
C CYS A 79 -4.59 0.64 -3.62
N LYS A 80 -4.55 -0.69 -3.42
CA LYS A 80 -4.34 -1.65 -4.51
C LYS A 80 -5.49 -1.61 -5.52
N GLU A 81 -6.73 -1.61 -5.06
CA GLU A 81 -7.93 -1.54 -5.91
C GLU A 81 -8.03 -0.21 -6.66
N ALA A 82 -7.66 0.89 -6.01
CA ALA A 82 -7.63 2.22 -6.62
C ALA A 82 -6.40 2.48 -7.52
N GLY A 83 -5.48 1.52 -7.64
CA GLY A 83 -4.24 1.68 -8.43
C GLY A 83 -3.26 2.70 -7.85
N ILE A 84 -3.38 3.03 -6.55
CA ILE A 84 -2.51 3.98 -5.86
C ILE A 84 -1.15 3.31 -5.60
N ARG A 85 -0.10 3.84 -6.22
CA ARG A 85 1.29 3.40 -6.03
C ARG A 85 2.17 4.59 -5.73
N SER A 86 3.11 4.42 -4.80
CA SER A 86 4.13 5.42 -4.53
C SER A 86 5.00 5.63 -5.77
N LYS A 87 5.24 6.91 -6.11
CA LYS A 87 6.18 7.32 -7.17
C LYS A 87 7.57 7.64 -6.60
N ALA A 88 7.88 7.18 -5.39
CA ALA A 88 9.22 7.29 -4.85
C ALA A 88 10.22 6.56 -5.76
N ARG A 89 11.39 7.19 -5.96
CA ARG A 89 12.45 6.53 -6.71
C ARG A 89 12.89 5.27 -5.95
N PRO A 90 13.06 4.11 -6.63
CA PRO A 90 13.58 2.93 -5.97
C PRO A 90 14.99 3.24 -5.44
N TYR A 91 15.26 2.81 -4.22
CA TYR A 91 16.61 2.88 -3.69
C TYR A 91 17.48 1.86 -4.43
N HIS A 92 18.46 2.34 -5.17
CA HIS A 92 19.46 1.47 -5.78
C HIS A 92 20.57 1.24 -4.76
N TYR A 93 20.57 0.05 -4.18
CA TYR A 93 21.70 -0.39 -3.35
C TYR A 93 22.96 -0.50 -4.23
N ARG A 94 23.97 0.26 -3.90
CA ARG A 94 25.31 0.07 -4.49
C ARG A 94 25.94 -1.12 -3.80
N LYS A 95 26.44 -2.09 -4.57
CA LYS A 95 27.17 -3.23 -4.02
C LYS A 95 28.40 -2.73 -3.27
N ALA A 96 28.67 -3.32 -2.10
CA ALA A 96 29.89 -3.06 -1.37
C ALA A 96 31.09 -3.35 -2.29
N GLY A 97 31.96 -2.38 -2.47
CA GLY A 97 33.09 -2.48 -3.39
C GLY A 97 33.00 -1.62 -4.65
N GLU A 98 31.85 -1.06 -4.99
CA GLU A 98 31.76 -0.05 -6.06
C GLU A 98 32.27 1.29 -5.54
N GLU A 99 33.39 1.76 -6.14
CA GLU A 99 33.93 3.06 -5.80
C GLU A 99 33.05 4.20 -6.29
N HIS A 100 32.91 5.26 -5.48
CA HIS A 100 32.22 6.45 -5.90
C HIS A 100 33.06 7.20 -6.94
N ILE A 101 32.49 7.60 -8.07
CA ILE A 101 33.19 8.27 -9.18
C ILE A 101 33.98 9.51 -8.72
N ARG A 102 33.42 10.30 -7.80
CA ARG A 102 34.07 11.52 -7.26
C ARG A 102 34.95 11.28 -6.04
N PHE A 103 34.67 10.25 -5.27
CA PHE A 103 35.34 9.98 -3.99
C PHE A 103 35.76 8.51 -3.97
N PRO A 104 36.93 8.20 -4.55
CA PRO A 104 37.48 6.86 -4.53
C PRO A 104 37.78 6.42 -3.10
N ASN A 105 37.63 5.13 -2.82
CA ASN A 105 37.93 4.58 -1.52
C ASN A 105 39.46 4.54 -1.31
N SER A 106 40.00 5.51 -0.58
CA SER A 106 41.42 5.61 -0.31
C SER A 106 41.96 4.50 0.60
N VAL A 107 41.11 3.97 1.49
CA VAL A 107 41.48 2.94 2.46
C VAL A 107 41.60 1.55 1.81
N LYS A 108 40.74 1.23 0.82
CA LYS A 108 40.72 -0.05 0.09
C LYS A 108 40.80 -1.28 1.00
N GLY A 109 40.10 -1.26 2.13
CA GLY A 109 40.11 -2.36 3.11
C GLY A 109 41.33 -2.43 4.03
N ARG A 110 42.30 -1.51 3.92
CA ARG A 110 43.49 -1.44 4.78
C ARG A 110 43.18 -0.69 6.08
N TRP A 111 42.54 -1.36 7.03
CA TRP A 111 42.14 -0.79 8.32
C TRP A 111 43.24 -0.89 9.39
N ASN A 112 44.27 -1.69 9.16
CA ASN A 112 45.39 -1.85 10.08
C ASN A 112 46.38 -0.71 9.87
N ALA A 113 46.25 0.32 10.69
CA ALA A 113 47.19 1.44 10.73
C ALA A 113 48.35 1.08 11.66
N CYS A 114 49.57 1.13 11.14
CA CYS A 114 50.80 0.84 11.93
C CYS A 114 51.19 2.01 12.82
N GLU A 115 50.81 3.23 12.47
CA GLU A 115 51.17 4.45 13.21
C GLU A 115 49.92 5.21 13.66
N PRO A 116 49.96 5.85 14.86
CA PRO A 116 48.86 6.73 15.31
C PRO A 116 48.64 7.84 14.29
N MET A 117 47.38 8.21 14.06
CA MET A 117 46.93 9.28 13.15
C MET A 117 47.19 9.03 11.65
N SER A 118 47.67 7.85 11.25
CA SER A 118 47.84 7.52 9.82
C SER A 118 46.51 7.27 9.08
N LEU A 119 45.46 6.95 9.82
CA LEU A 119 44.11 6.78 9.31
C LEU A 119 43.09 7.48 10.23
N VAL A 120 42.40 8.48 9.72
CA VAL A 120 41.37 9.21 10.45
C VAL A 120 40.03 9.01 9.73
N VAL A 121 39.01 8.60 10.47
CA VAL A 121 37.65 8.46 9.98
C VAL A 121 36.76 9.45 10.71
N SER A 122 35.96 10.21 9.98
CA SER A 122 34.95 11.12 10.54
C SER A 122 33.59 10.74 10.04
N ASP A 123 32.59 10.78 10.91
CA ASP A 123 31.19 10.63 10.58
C ASP A 123 30.42 11.86 11.09
N MET A 124 29.43 12.29 10.31
CA MET A 124 28.48 13.33 10.73
C MET A 124 27.16 12.64 11.11
N THR A 125 26.88 12.60 12.39
CA THR A 125 25.59 12.14 12.95
C THR A 125 24.58 13.27 12.99
#